data_4fbd6824389ae6234a2e8f0685826999
#
_entry.id   4fbd6824389ae6234a2e8f0685826999
#
_cell.length_a   1.000
_cell.length_b   1.000
_cell.length_c   1.000
_cell.angle_alpha   90.00
_cell.angle_beta   90.00
_cell.angle_gamma   90.00
#
_symmetry.space_group_name_H-M   'P 1'
#
loop_
_entity.id
_entity.type
_entity.pdbx_description
1 polymer ?
#
loop_
_entity_poly.entity_id
_entity_poly.type
_entity_poly.pdbx_seq_one_letter_code
_entity_poly.pdbx_strand_id
1 'polypeptide(L)'
;MLIWNNSDGSTLPPTPALQQVYAKWHKFAARMTDHVATMYGSEHWEAQWAAIVAHYQALSFRDLVRLPALENWDADAPGNFGGLGMSPEESAIFYAIGIGDGSWGAFYDVCCLYPLRTAIFGFSSHLQLVHGRVDEQGNPLQAPYLGEAVHDSKGLRFASPNYLGLATLDECLLFMEISELEKSLYTHLLQHQDGLLTDSSVCALSKLPSGKVRVQYQWNVSNPDKTTPLSADFDAVIVTLPSWLIETNVRLEHFTPTMLPSSIINAYKTAHWETSCKVYASLKKSFLRKNRRIPQILVTDSFVHDVYAYQYNDNYAYDCILLSYTWEDDATKLASLSDTELANNCVKELDRILLRCTNMGQPISPYVDTDNARVQRWVTDKNALGCAKLYRAGTYYDAVSLMKYNRDLAEHSGLYLVGESFSVDAGWTEPCFRTAVDAVINICRTTGAAFNGGFSMDDYPHYQVEV
;
A
#
# COMPACT_ATOMS: atom_id res chain seq x y z
N MET A 1 -13.26 0.19 -22.54
CA MET A 1 -13.03 1.64 -22.56
C MET A 1 -11.57 1.86 -22.23
N LEU A 2 -10.90 2.81 -22.86
CA LEU A 2 -9.47 3.03 -22.68
C LEU A 2 -9.26 4.39 -22.04
N ILE A 3 -8.63 4.43 -20.89
CA ILE A 3 -8.09 5.67 -20.34
C ILE A 3 -6.59 5.63 -20.57
N TRP A 4 -6.12 6.70 -21.16
CA TRP A 4 -4.74 6.86 -21.53
C TRP A 4 -4.17 8.07 -20.83
N ASN A 5 -3.19 7.87 -19.98
CA ASN A 5 -2.43 8.98 -19.42
C ASN A 5 -0.97 8.84 -19.88
N ASN A 6 -0.50 9.78 -20.66
CA ASN A 6 0.87 9.82 -21.11
C ASN A 6 1.54 11.07 -20.55
N SER A 7 2.72 10.91 -20.00
CA SER A 7 3.54 12.02 -19.49
C SER A 7 3.90 13.09 -20.51
N ASP A 8 3.76 12.81 -21.81
CA ASP A 8 3.95 13.77 -22.89
C ASP A 8 2.68 14.55 -23.28
N GLY A 9 1.60 14.39 -22.53
CA GLY A 9 0.34 15.08 -22.74
C GLY A 9 -0.54 14.49 -23.85
N SER A 10 -0.17 13.37 -24.47
CA SER A 10 -1.00 12.69 -25.48
C SER A 10 -2.05 11.81 -24.81
N THR A 11 -3.08 12.43 -24.21
CA THR A 11 -4.25 11.71 -23.69
C THR A 11 -5.28 11.54 -24.79
N LEU A 12 -5.79 10.31 -24.95
CA LEU A 12 -7.04 10.12 -25.68
C LEU A 12 -8.17 10.77 -24.86
N PRO A 13 -9.03 11.59 -25.51
CA PRO A 13 -10.14 12.18 -24.79
C PRO A 13 -11.03 11.07 -24.23
N PRO A 14 -11.34 11.09 -22.93
CA PRO A 14 -12.23 10.11 -22.35
C PRO A 14 -13.63 10.25 -22.98
N THR A 15 -14.37 9.13 -23.04
CA THR A 15 -15.75 9.19 -23.52
C THR A 15 -16.59 10.10 -22.63
N PRO A 16 -17.67 10.74 -23.17
CA PRO A 16 -18.55 11.59 -22.35
C PRO A 16 -19.08 10.90 -21.09
N ALA A 17 -19.43 9.61 -21.18
CA ALA A 17 -19.88 8.83 -20.04
C ALA A 17 -18.79 8.70 -18.96
N LEU A 18 -17.54 8.49 -19.35
CA LEU A 18 -16.42 8.42 -18.43
C LEU A 18 -16.14 9.78 -17.79
N GLN A 19 -16.16 10.86 -18.57
CA GLN A 19 -15.99 12.22 -18.05
C GLN A 19 -17.05 12.54 -16.99
N GLN A 20 -18.28 12.14 -17.22
CA GLN A 20 -19.38 12.34 -16.27
C GLN A 20 -19.16 11.58 -14.95
N VAL A 21 -18.75 10.32 -15.05
CA VAL A 21 -18.44 9.49 -13.88
C VAL A 21 -17.29 10.09 -13.05
N TYR A 22 -16.21 10.49 -13.71
CA TYR A 22 -15.07 11.13 -13.03
C TYR A 22 -15.44 12.49 -12.44
N ALA A 23 -16.26 13.28 -13.12
CA ALA A 23 -16.69 14.56 -12.59
C ALA A 23 -17.44 14.42 -11.26
N LYS A 24 -18.25 13.37 -11.11
CA LYS A 24 -18.94 13.07 -9.84
C LYS A 24 -17.94 12.74 -8.74
N TRP A 25 -16.96 11.85 -9.01
CA TRP A 25 -15.93 11.50 -8.05
C TRP A 25 -15.09 12.70 -7.65
N HIS A 26 -14.54 13.43 -8.61
CA HIS A 26 -13.70 14.59 -8.35
C HIS A 26 -14.42 15.69 -7.59
N LYS A 27 -15.68 15.96 -7.93
CA LYS A 27 -16.50 16.94 -7.22
C LYS A 27 -16.68 16.55 -5.75
N PHE A 28 -16.97 15.28 -5.49
CA PHE A 28 -17.15 14.75 -4.14
C PHE A 28 -15.85 14.79 -3.34
N ALA A 29 -14.77 14.23 -3.89
CA ALA A 29 -13.45 14.17 -3.24
C ALA A 29 -12.91 15.59 -2.94
N ALA A 30 -13.00 16.52 -3.89
CA ALA A 30 -12.56 17.90 -3.70
C ALA A 30 -13.30 18.58 -2.54
N ARG A 31 -14.64 18.42 -2.48
CA ARG A 31 -15.45 19.00 -1.40
C ARG A 31 -15.05 18.47 -0.03
N MET A 32 -14.80 17.17 0.09
CA MET A 32 -14.32 16.58 1.36
C MET A 32 -12.92 17.05 1.69
N THR A 33 -12.03 17.11 0.70
CA THR A 33 -10.66 17.60 0.90
C THR A 33 -10.65 19.05 1.38
N ASP A 34 -11.45 19.92 0.75
CA ASP A 34 -11.56 21.33 1.14
C ASP A 34 -12.11 21.48 2.57
N HIS A 35 -13.09 20.67 2.93
CA HIS A 35 -13.66 20.68 4.28
C HIS A 35 -12.63 20.24 5.32
N VAL A 36 -11.96 19.11 5.08
CA VAL A 36 -10.94 18.60 5.99
C VAL A 36 -9.78 19.57 6.11
N ALA A 37 -9.33 20.18 5.01
CA ALA A 37 -8.27 21.20 5.06
C ALA A 37 -8.66 22.41 5.92
N THR A 38 -9.92 22.84 5.85
CA THR A 38 -10.45 23.94 6.67
C THR A 38 -10.56 23.52 8.14
N MET A 39 -10.99 22.31 8.39
CA MET A 39 -11.19 21.74 9.70
C MET A 39 -9.87 21.49 10.44
N TYR A 40 -8.83 21.06 9.75
CA TYR A 40 -7.57 20.51 10.29
C TYR A 40 -6.76 21.48 11.16
N GLY A 41 -6.99 22.75 11.08
CA GLY A 41 -6.36 23.75 11.96
C GLY A 41 -7.26 24.22 13.10
N SER A 42 -8.46 23.66 13.23
CA SER A 42 -9.43 24.10 14.25
C SER A 42 -9.23 23.36 15.58
N GLU A 43 -9.60 24.00 16.70
CA GLU A 43 -9.59 23.37 18.04
C GLU A 43 -10.56 22.15 18.14
N HIS A 44 -11.45 21.98 17.17
CA HIS A 44 -12.50 20.96 17.19
C HIS A 44 -12.38 19.96 16.03
N TRP A 45 -11.22 19.89 15.38
CA TRP A 45 -11.05 19.04 14.20
C TRP A 45 -11.31 17.56 14.50
N GLU A 46 -10.93 17.07 15.67
CA GLU A 46 -11.17 15.67 16.07
C GLU A 46 -12.66 15.32 16.13
N ALA A 47 -13.47 16.21 16.71
CA ALA A 47 -14.92 16.02 16.78
C ALA A 47 -15.56 16.04 15.37
N GLN A 48 -15.08 16.90 14.48
CA GLN A 48 -15.55 16.98 13.11
C GLN A 48 -15.15 15.73 12.31
N TRP A 49 -13.92 15.26 12.49
CA TRP A 49 -13.47 14.00 11.88
C TRP A 49 -14.29 12.81 12.42
N ALA A 50 -14.50 12.74 13.72
CA ALA A 50 -15.31 11.69 14.34
C ALA A 50 -16.75 11.67 13.78
N ALA A 51 -17.33 12.84 13.44
CA ALA A 51 -18.63 12.92 12.80
C ALA A 51 -18.62 12.33 11.38
N ILE A 52 -17.56 12.58 10.61
CA ILE A 52 -17.36 11.95 9.28
C ILE A 52 -17.25 10.43 9.44
N VAL A 53 -16.40 9.97 10.36
CA VAL A 53 -16.24 8.53 10.63
C VAL A 53 -17.55 7.90 11.04
N ALA A 54 -18.29 8.51 11.97
CA ALA A 54 -19.57 7.98 12.43
C ALA A 54 -20.59 7.82 11.30
N HIS A 55 -20.56 8.73 10.32
CA HIS A 55 -21.46 8.67 9.18
C HIS A 55 -21.04 7.60 8.15
N TYR A 56 -19.74 7.50 7.85
CA TYR A 56 -19.27 6.69 6.73
C TYR A 56 -18.72 5.31 7.12
N GLN A 57 -18.33 5.06 8.37
CA GLN A 57 -17.67 3.83 8.77
C GLN A 57 -18.50 2.55 8.55
N ALA A 58 -19.82 2.68 8.55
CA ALA A 58 -20.74 1.57 8.32
C ALA A 58 -21.05 1.35 6.83
N LEU A 59 -20.58 2.22 5.94
CA LEU A 59 -20.84 2.15 4.51
C LEU A 59 -19.68 1.47 3.79
N SER A 60 -20.03 0.58 2.86
CA SER A 60 -19.08 0.09 1.87
C SER A 60 -18.80 1.15 0.79
N PHE A 61 -17.74 0.96 0.02
CA PHE A 61 -17.49 1.83 -1.13
C PHE A 61 -18.61 1.74 -2.18
N ARG A 62 -19.22 0.56 -2.33
CA ARG A 62 -20.40 0.36 -3.15
C ARG A 62 -21.59 1.21 -2.68
N ASP A 63 -21.78 1.30 -1.37
CA ASP A 63 -22.86 2.13 -0.80
C ASP A 63 -22.59 3.60 -1.08
N LEU A 64 -21.36 4.08 -0.88
CA LEU A 64 -20.96 5.46 -1.18
C LEU A 64 -21.23 5.84 -2.65
N VAL A 65 -20.88 4.94 -3.58
CA VAL A 65 -21.05 5.17 -5.02
C VAL A 65 -22.53 5.41 -5.37
N ARG A 66 -23.43 4.70 -4.70
CA ARG A 66 -24.89 4.76 -4.94
C ARG A 66 -25.63 5.76 -4.07
N LEU A 67 -25.07 6.11 -2.92
CA LEU A 67 -25.67 7.09 -2.01
C LEU A 67 -25.93 8.40 -2.76
N PRO A 68 -27.11 9.00 -2.61
CA PRO A 68 -27.44 10.26 -3.28
C PRO A 68 -26.41 11.36 -3.00
N ALA A 69 -26.07 12.11 -4.03
CA ALA A 69 -25.23 13.29 -3.87
C ALA A 69 -26.04 14.40 -3.17
N LEU A 70 -25.42 15.06 -2.21
CA LEU A 70 -25.98 16.26 -1.58
C LEU A 70 -25.39 17.50 -2.25
N GLU A 71 -26.27 18.41 -2.69
CA GLU A 71 -25.84 19.70 -3.26
C GLU A 71 -25.40 20.67 -2.16
N ASN A 72 -26.14 20.71 -1.08
CA ASN A 72 -25.84 21.52 0.11
C ASN A 72 -25.62 20.60 1.30
N TRP A 73 -24.63 20.92 2.10
CA TRP A 73 -24.38 20.20 3.34
C TRP A 73 -25.31 20.76 4.38
N ASP A 74 -25.96 19.87 5.07
CA ASP A 74 -26.81 20.29 6.16
C ASP A 74 -25.95 20.57 7.39
N ALA A 75 -26.02 21.78 7.91
CA ALA A 75 -25.36 22.13 9.16
C ALA A 75 -25.90 21.31 10.34
N ASP A 76 -27.08 20.74 10.21
CA ASP A 76 -27.72 19.90 11.22
C ASP A 76 -27.29 18.44 11.15
N ALA A 77 -26.51 18.06 10.13
CA ALA A 77 -25.97 16.70 9.98
C ALA A 77 -24.45 16.74 9.76
N PRO A 78 -23.66 17.08 10.80
CA PRO A 78 -22.23 17.18 10.67
C PRO A 78 -21.61 15.85 10.21
N GLY A 79 -20.65 15.92 9.29
CA GLY A 79 -19.98 14.76 8.72
C GLY A 79 -20.71 14.08 7.56
N ASN A 80 -21.91 14.49 7.22
CA ASN A 80 -22.65 13.94 6.08
C ASN A 80 -22.47 14.79 4.82
N PHE A 81 -21.74 14.25 3.86
CA PHE A 81 -21.48 14.85 2.54
C PHE A 81 -22.32 14.21 1.42
N GLY A 82 -23.20 13.24 1.77
CA GLY A 82 -23.86 12.40 0.79
C GLY A 82 -22.91 11.40 0.15
N GLY A 83 -23.22 11.03 -1.08
CA GLY A 83 -22.42 10.12 -1.89
C GLY A 83 -22.21 10.60 -3.31
N LEU A 84 -21.90 9.67 -4.21
CA LEU A 84 -21.61 9.99 -5.61
C LEU A 84 -22.87 10.08 -6.48
N GLY A 85 -24.01 9.51 -6.05
CA GLY A 85 -25.28 9.51 -6.78
C GLY A 85 -25.16 8.89 -8.17
N MET A 86 -24.38 7.82 -8.32
CA MET A 86 -24.20 7.15 -9.60
C MET A 86 -25.35 6.20 -9.91
N SER A 87 -25.81 6.22 -11.17
CA SER A 87 -26.71 5.20 -11.68
C SER A 87 -26.04 3.82 -11.74
N PRO A 88 -26.80 2.72 -11.94
CA PRO A 88 -26.19 1.40 -12.15
C PRO A 88 -25.19 1.37 -13.30
N GLU A 89 -25.47 2.06 -14.41
CA GLU A 89 -24.61 2.15 -15.59
C GLU A 89 -23.32 2.95 -15.28
N GLU A 90 -23.45 4.08 -14.59
CA GLU A 90 -22.31 4.88 -14.15
C GLU A 90 -21.45 4.11 -13.16
N SER A 91 -22.07 3.39 -12.22
CA SER A 91 -21.38 2.54 -11.27
C SER A 91 -20.59 1.43 -11.98
N ALA A 92 -21.16 0.81 -13.01
CA ALA A 92 -20.46 -0.21 -13.80
C ALA A 92 -19.22 0.35 -14.51
N ILE A 93 -19.30 1.57 -15.05
CA ILE A 93 -18.17 2.27 -15.64
C ILE A 93 -17.11 2.58 -14.57
N PHE A 94 -17.55 3.08 -13.41
CA PHE A 94 -16.66 3.44 -12.32
C PHE A 94 -15.90 2.24 -11.77
N TYR A 95 -16.58 1.10 -11.56
CA TYR A 95 -15.94 -0.13 -11.09
C TYR A 95 -15.01 -0.76 -12.11
N ALA A 96 -15.31 -0.65 -13.41
CA ALA A 96 -14.49 -1.24 -14.45
C ALA A 96 -13.14 -0.53 -14.63
N ILE A 97 -13.08 0.77 -14.34
CA ILE A 97 -11.90 1.60 -14.59
C ILE A 97 -11.23 2.03 -13.28
N GLY A 98 -12.01 2.20 -12.22
CA GLY A 98 -11.53 2.78 -10.97
C GLY A 98 -11.22 4.27 -11.08
N ILE A 99 -10.38 4.76 -10.20
CA ILE A 99 -9.99 6.17 -10.14
C ILE A 99 -8.55 6.41 -10.62
N GLY A 100 -7.96 5.43 -11.31
CA GLY A 100 -6.64 5.55 -11.92
C GLY A 100 -5.49 4.96 -11.11
N ASP A 101 -5.77 4.35 -9.97
CA ASP A 101 -4.77 3.79 -9.06
C ASP A 101 -4.94 2.27 -8.86
N GLY A 102 -5.08 1.54 -9.95
CA GLY A 102 -5.28 0.09 -9.93
C GLY A 102 -6.71 -0.27 -9.55
N SER A 103 -7.57 -0.49 -10.50
CA SER A 103 -8.89 -1.14 -10.39
C SER A 103 -9.66 -0.93 -9.07
N TRP A 104 -9.77 0.31 -8.60
CA TRP A 104 -10.48 0.64 -7.36
C TRP A 104 -11.93 0.13 -7.34
N GLY A 105 -12.44 -0.21 -8.51
CA GLY A 105 -13.70 -0.92 -8.62
C GLY A 105 -13.76 -2.24 -7.90
N ALA A 106 -12.60 -2.89 -7.69
CA ALA A 106 -12.51 -4.12 -6.91
C ALA A 106 -12.73 -3.91 -5.41
N PHE A 107 -12.55 -2.70 -4.89
CA PHE A 107 -12.72 -2.39 -3.47
C PHE A 107 -14.17 -2.15 -3.05
N TYR A 108 -15.13 -2.55 -3.85
CA TYR A 108 -16.55 -2.23 -3.61
C TYR A 108 -17.12 -2.75 -2.27
N ASP A 109 -16.53 -3.78 -1.66
CA ASP A 109 -16.96 -4.33 -0.38
C ASP A 109 -16.15 -3.84 0.83
N VAL A 110 -15.13 -3.01 0.63
CA VAL A 110 -14.40 -2.38 1.73
C VAL A 110 -15.14 -1.16 2.28
N CYS A 111 -14.81 -0.77 3.49
CA CYS A 111 -15.32 0.46 4.09
C CYS A 111 -14.95 1.66 3.23
N CYS A 112 -15.93 2.51 2.94
CA CYS A 112 -15.71 3.67 2.08
C CYS A 112 -14.72 4.69 2.68
N LEU A 113 -14.46 4.64 3.98
CA LEU A 113 -13.44 5.48 4.60
C LEU A 113 -12.03 5.18 4.07
N TYR A 114 -11.74 3.95 3.64
CA TYR A 114 -10.42 3.64 3.07
C TYR A 114 -10.12 4.47 1.81
N PRO A 115 -10.90 4.38 0.72
CA PRO A 115 -10.69 5.24 -0.45
C PRO A 115 -10.87 6.72 -0.16
N LEU A 116 -11.77 7.09 0.76
CA LEU A 116 -11.96 8.49 1.14
C LEU A 116 -10.74 9.07 1.84
N ARG A 117 -10.15 8.35 2.79
CA ARG A 117 -8.92 8.78 3.45
C ARG A 117 -7.80 9.01 2.45
N THR A 118 -7.61 8.06 1.53
CA THR A 118 -6.61 8.19 0.46
C THR A 118 -6.85 9.43 -0.41
N ALA A 119 -8.08 9.70 -0.78
CA ALA A 119 -8.44 10.86 -1.58
C ALA A 119 -8.31 12.19 -0.81
N ILE A 120 -8.73 12.22 0.46
CA ILE A 120 -8.80 13.43 1.29
C ILE A 120 -7.41 13.83 1.79
N PHE A 121 -6.67 12.89 2.34
CA PHE A 121 -5.35 13.17 2.91
C PHE A 121 -4.24 13.12 1.88
N GLY A 122 -4.59 12.70 0.66
CA GLY A 122 -3.69 12.78 -0.48
C GLY A 122 -2.35 12.14 -0.18
N PHE A 123 -2.32 10.85 0.13
CA PHE A 123 -1.07 10.13 0.34
C PHE A 123 -0.03 10.49 -0.72
N SER A 124 -0.50 10.78 -1.90
CA SER A 124 0.30 11.20 -3.03
C SER A 124 0.77 12.63 -3.02
N SER A 125 -0.05 13.53 -2.50
CA SER A 125 0.26 14.97 -2.54
C SER A 125 1.06 15.44 -1.33
N HIS A 126 1.07 14.66 -0.24
CA HIS A 126 1.73 14.99 1.02
C HIS A 126 2.91 14.09 1.35
N LEU A 127 3.16 13.04 0.59
CA LEU A 127 4.33 12.22 0.76
C LEU A 127 5.58 12.99 0.38
N GLN A 128 6.18 13.58 1.38
CA GLN A 128 7.57 14.00 1.32
C GLN A 128 8.41 12.77 1.64
N LEU A 129 8.80 12.04 0.61
CA LEU A 129 9.81 11.04 0.82
C LEU A 129 11.14 11.69 1.10
N VAL A 130 11.63 11.24 2.21
CA VAL A 130 13.00 11.38 2.70
C VAL A 130 13.75 12.51 2.00
N HIS A 131 13.81 13.60 2.65
CA HIS A 131 14.72 14.66 2.28
C HIS A 131 16.10 14.04 2.15
N GLY A 132 16.61 13.96 0.95
CA GLY A 132 18.03 13.90 0.74
C GLY A 132 18.64 15.05 1.55
N ARG A 133 19.85 14.89 2.02
CA ARG A 133 20.56 15.94 2.72
C ARG A 133 20.43 17.25 1.95
N VAL A 134 19.92 18.25 2.59
CA VAL A 134 19.87 19.61 2.04
C VAL A 134 21.05 20.41 2.57
N ASP A 135 21.56 21.33 1.77
CA ASP A 135 22.55 22.32 2.23
C ASP A 135 21.88 23.33 3.16
N GLU A 136 22.68 24.24 3.73
CA GLU A 136 22.20 25.28 4.63
C GLU A 136 21.18 26.24 3.96
N GLN A 137 21.08 26.22 2.64
CA GLN A 137 20.14 27.01 1.85
C GLN A 137 18.88 26.21 1.48
N GLY A 138 18.78 24.93 1.91
CA GLY A 138 17.64 24.07 1.62
C GLY A 138 17.70 23.40 0.22
N ASN A 139 18.82 23.49 -0.49
CA ASN A 139 19.00 22.80 -1.77
C ASN A 139 19.43 21.36 -1.54
N PRO A 140 18.95 20.39 -2.30
CA PRO A 140 19.37 19.00 -2.16
C PRO A 140 20.87 18.87 -2.49
N LEU A 141 21.64 18.31 -1.54
CA LEU A 141 23.08 18.12 -1.68
C LEU A 141 23.48 17.10 -2.73
N GLN A 142 22.65 16.17 -3.03
CA GLN A 142 22.64 15.28 -4.17
C GLN A 142 21.22 14.76 -4.31
N ALA A 143 20.76 14.58 -5.52
CA ALA A 143 19.53 13.85 -5.79
C ALA A 143 19.85 12.34 -5.59
N PRO A 144 19.75 11.80 -4.40
CA PRO A 144 20.23 10.45 -4.19
C PRO A 144 19.15 9.41 -4.44
N TYR A 145 17.91 9.85 -4.61
CA TYR A 145 16.84 8.91 -4.39
C TYR A 145 15.81 9.04 -5.48
N LEU A 146 15.55 7.94 -6.15
CA LEU A 146 14.41 7.74 -7.00
C LEU A 146 14.43 8.57 -8.29
N GLY A 147 15.35 8.25 -9.17
CA GLY A 147 15.29 8.65 -10.55
C GLY A 147 14.90 10.11 -10.74
N GLU A 148 14.07 10.40 -11.66
CA GLU A 148 13.55 11.74 -11.91
C GLU A 148 12.48 12.14 -10.89
N ALA A 149 12.87 12.37 -9.65
CA ALA A 149 12.01 13.03 -8.70
C ALA A 149 11.70 14.43 -9.22
N VAL A 150 10.44 14.76 -9.31
CA VAL A 150 10.00 16.08 -9.69
C VAL A 150 10.37 17.03 -8.56
N HIS A 151 11.39 17.85 -8.79
CA HIS A 151 11.71 18.96 -7.91
C HIS A 151 10.71 20.08 -8.14
N ASP A 152 9.84 20.30 -7.17
CA ASP A 152 9.16 21.57 -7.08
C ASP A 152 9.81 22.43 -5.99
N SER A 153 9.37 23.69 -5.89
CA SER A 153 9.86 24.65 -4.89
C SER A 153 9.63 24.22 -3.42
N LYS A 154 9.07 23.05 -3.18
CA LYS A 154 8.74 22.51 -1.85
C LYS A 154 9.48 21.21 -1.53
N GLY A 155 10.40 20.76 -2.36
CA GLY A 155 11.20 19.57 -2.16
C GLY A 155 10.91 18.43 -3.15
N LEU A 156 11.47 17.28 -2.86
CA LEU A 156 11.30 16.06 -3.65
C LEU A 156 9.87 15.57 -3.57
N ARG A 157 9.17 15.52 -4.70
CA ARG A 157 7.85 14.92 -4.81
C ARG A 157 7.84 13.82 -5.85
N PHE A 158 7.16 12.76 -5.54
CA PHE A 158 6.86 11.73 -6.52
C PHE A 158 5.70 12.19 -7.41
N ALA A 159 5.83 11.89 -8.68
CA ALA A 159 4.81 12.23 -9.66
C ALA A 159 3.50 11.44 -9.47
N SER A 160 3.50 10.38 -8.66
CA SER A 160 2.32 9.54 -8.43
C SER A 160 2.44 8.77 -7.09
N PRO A 161 1.35 8.63 -6.33
CA PRO A 161 1.28 7.79 -5.13
C PRO A 161 1.59 6.33 -5.40
N ASN A 162 1.22 5.85 -6.56
CA ASN A 162 1.55 4.50 -7.00
C ASN A 162 3.04 4.27 -7.12
N TYR A 163 3.80 5.30 -7.40
CA TYR A 163 5.25 5.21 -7.41
C TYR A 163 5.81 4.79 -6.06
N LEU A 164 5.17 5.17 -4.98
CA LEU A 164 5.58 4.82 -3.62
C LEU A 164 5.14 3.42 -3.21
N GLY A 165 3.95 3.02 -3.59
CA GLY A 165 3.49 1.64 -3.41
C GLY A 165 4.28 0.65 -4.25
N LEU A 166 4.86 1.13 -5.35
CA LEU A 166 5.73 0.37 -6.25
C LEU A 166 7.21 0.58 -5.95
N ALA A 167 7.59 1.65 -5.28
CA ALA A 167 8.91 1.80 -4.70
C ALA A 167 9.02 0.83 -3.53
N THR A 168 8.94 -0.44 -3.85
CA THR A 168 9.46 -1.49 -2.99
C THR A 168 10.89 -1.12 -2.61
N LEU A 169 11.36 -1.64 -1.52
CA LEU A 169 12.77 -1.49 -1.13
C LEU A 169 13.69 -1.78 -2.34
N ASP A 170 13.33 -2.73 -3.19
CA ASP A 170 14.06 -3.10 -4.40
C ASP A 170 14.01 -2.02 -5.50
N GLU A 171 12.91 -1.30 -5.64
CA GLU A 171 12.84 -0.18 -6.59
C GLU A 171 13.53 1.06 -6.05
N CYS A 172 13.42 1.32 -4.75
CA CYS A 172 14.27 2.29 -4.09
C CYS A 172 15.76 1.94 -4.28
N LEU A 173 16.11 0.65 -4.18
CA LEU A 173 17.45 0.13 -4.43
C LEU A 173 17.90 0.27 -5.88
N LEU A 174 16.99 0.17 -6.84
CA LEU A 174 17.29 0.30 -8.27
C LEU A 174 17.46 1.77 -8.70
N PHE A 175 16.78 2.69 -8.03
CA PHE A 175 16.86 4.12 -8.32
C PHE A 175 17.90 4.85 -7.48
N MET A 176 18.21 4.37 -6.30
CA MET A 176 19.40 4.75 -5.57
C MET A 176 20.59 4.08 -6.27
N GLU A 177 21.71 4.75 -6.34
CA GLU A 177 22.94 4.01 -6.60
C GLU A 177 22.98 2.90 -5.55
N ILE A 178 22.75 1.66 -6.00
CA ILE A 178 22.65 0.44 -5.19
C ILE A 178 23.73 0.38 -4.11
N SER A 179 24.92 0.93 -4.42
CA SER A 179 26.04 1.08 -3.51
C SER A 179 25.76 1.87 -2.23
N GLU A 180 24.82 2.80 -2.21
CA GLU A 180 24.56 3.63 -1.01
C GLU A 180 23.52 2.99 -0.08
N LEU A 181 22.51 2.32 -0.63
CA LEU A 181 21.56 1.58 0.19
C LEU A 181 22.07 0.20 0.61
N GLU A 182 22.83 -0.49 -0.24
CA GLU A 182 23.62 -1.64 0.18
C GLU A 182 24.54 -1.26 1.34
N LYS A 183 25.16 -0.11 1.31
CA LYS A 183 25.95 0.38 2.44
C LYS A 183 25.09 0.75 3.66
N SER A 184 23.88 1.27 3.52
CA SER A 184 23.13 1.75 4.69
C SER A 184 22.24 0.68 5.35
N LEU A 185 21.45 -0.05 4.61
CA LEU A 185 20.54 -1.08 5.16
C LEU A 185 21.14 -2.49 5.06
N TYR A 186 21.62 -2.86 3.89
CA TYR A 186 22.15 -4.19 3.65
C TYR A 186 23.52 -4.38 4.30
N THR A 187 24.39 -3.39 4.25
CA THR A 187 25.68 -3.43 4.95
C THR A 187 25.48 -3.37 6.46
N HIS A 188 24.50 -2.62 6.95
CA HIS A 188 24.13 -2.62 8.36
C HIS A 188 23.55 -3.97 8.79
N LEU A 189 22.67 -4.54 8.00
CA LEU A 189 22.15 -5.90 8.19
C LEU A 189 23.25 -6.96 8.04
N LEU A 190 24.17 -6.81 7.08
CA LEU A 190 25.29 -7.73 6.89
C LEU A 190 26.40 -7.56 7.95
N GLN A 191 26.62 -6.36 8.48
CA GLN A 191 27.54 -6.14 9.59
C GLN A 191 27.02 -6.70 10.91
N HIS A 192 25.71 -6.94 11.00
CA HIS A 192 25.04 -7.58 12.14
C HIS A 192 24.51 -8.98 11.78
N GLN A 193 25.22 -9.71 10.91
CA GLN A 193 24.84 -11.06 10.47
C GLN A 193 24.58 -12.04 11.62
N ASP A 194 25.22 -11.84 12.75
CA ASP A 194 25.00 -12.66 13.95
C ASP A 194 23.57 -12.54 14.51
N GLY A 195 22.82 -11.52 14.12
CA GLY A 195 21.43 -11.30 14.50
C GLY A 195 20.38 -11.68 13.46
N LEU A 196 20.78 -11.96 12.20
CA LEU A 196 19.84 -12.28 11.12
C LEU A 196 19.77 -13.79 10.90
N LEU A 197 18.62 -14.39 11.21
CA LEU A 197 18.35 -15.80 10.99
C LEU A 197 17.40 -15.95 9.79
N THR A 198 18.00 -16.14 8.61
CA THR A 198 17.24 -16.50 7.41
C THR A 198 16.83 -17.98 7.44
N ASP A 199 15.97 -18.38 6.52
CA ASP A 199 15.44 -19.74 6.43
C ASP A 199 14.80 -20.22 7.76
N SER A 200 14.09 -19.30 8.41
CA SER A 200 13.50 -19.49 9.72
C SER A 200 12.00 -19.22 9.71
N SER A 201 11.24 -20.02 10.44
CA SER A 201 9.78 -19.85 10.57
C SER A 201 9.40 -19.81 12.04
N VAL A 202 8.84 -18.69 12.48
CA VAL A 202 8.31 -18.57 13.84
C VAL A 202 7.01 -19.35 13.96
N CYS A 203 6.88 -20.16 15.00
CA CYS A 203 5.72 -21.02 15.22
C CYS A 203 4.98 -20.73 16.54
N ALA A 204 5.61 -20.07 17.51
CA ALA A 204 4.92 -19.63 18.71
C ALA A 204 5.62 -18.44 19.38
N LEU A 205 4.81 -17.62 20.03
CA LEU A 205 5.22 -16.55 20.95
C LEU A 205 4.58 -16.81 22.30
N SER A 206 5.38 -16.91 23.36
CA SER A 206 4.87 -17.26 24.70
C SER A 206 5.30 -16.22 25.73
N LYS A 207 4.36 -15.67 26.49
CA LYS A 207 4.66 -14.80 27.63
C LYS A 207 5.19 -15.64 28.80
N LEU A 208 6.36 -15.29 29.30
CA LEU A 208 7.00 -16.00 30.40
C LEU A 208 6.69 -15.34 31.76
N PRO A 209 6.74 -16.11 32.87
CA PRO A 209 6.63 -15.55 34.21
C PRO A 209 7.71 -14.49 34.55
N SER A 210 8.86 -14.56 33.87
CA SER A 210 9.93 -13.57 34.00
C SER A 210 9.60 -12.20 33.39
N GLY A 211 8.47 -12.08 32.71
CA GLY A 211 8.10 -10.89 31.95
C GLY A 211 8.62 -10.88 30.49
N LYS A 212 9.52 -11.76 30.14
CA LYS A 212 10.04 -11.90 28.77
C LYS A 212 9.04 -12.56 27.83
N VAL A 213 9.28 -12.44 26.54
CA VAL A 213 8.57 -13.15 25.48
C VAL A 213 9.50 -14.19 24.87
N ARG A 214 9.11 -15.42 24.88
CA ARG A 214 9.81 -16.52 24.20
C ARG A 214 9.35 -16.62 22.76
N VAL A 215 10.29 -16.55 21.83
CA VAL A 215 10.09 -16.82 20.40
C VAL A 215 10.51 -18.25 20.14
N GLN A 216 9.59 -19.08 19.65
CA GLN A 216 9.86 -20.45 19.19
C GLN A 216 9.83 -20.46 17.67
N TYR A 217 10.85 -21.02 17.05
CA TYR A 217 11.00 -21.04 15.61
C TYR A 217 11.68 -22.31 15.10
N GLN A 218 11.46 -22.60 13.84
CA GLN A 218 12.13 -23.66 13.12
C GLN A 218 13.19 -23.05 12.22
N TRP A 219 14.39 -23.55 12.28
CA TRP A 219 15.50 -23.15 11.41
C TRP A 219 15.76 -24.21 10.33
N ASN A 220 16.32 -23.82 9.18
CA ASN A 220 16.51 -24.64 7.98
C ASN A 220 15.20 -25.21 7.42
N VAL A 221 14.15 -24.40 7.35
CA VAL A 221 12.84 -24.85 6.88
C VAL A 221 12.80 -25.20 5.39
N SER A 222 13.76 -24.73 4.60
CA SER A 222 13.96 -25.13 3.21
C SER A 222 14.46 -26.57 3.06
N ASN A 223 15.02 -27.17 4.12
CA ASN A 223 15.51 -28.54 4.13
C ASN A 223 14.83 -29.33 5.26
N PRO A 224 13.72 -30.05 4.99
CA PRO A 224 12.95 -30.75 6.01
C PRO A 224 13.77 -31.73 6.85
N ASP A 225 14.81 -32.35 6.27
CA ASP A 225 15.65 -33.34 6.96
C ASP A 225 16.61 -32.68 7.98
N LYS A 226 16.80 -31.35 7.89
CA LYS A 226 17.68 -30.56 8.76
C LYS A 226 16.92 -29.52 9.59
N THR A 227 15.61 -29.49 9.50
CA THR A 227 14.81 -28.56 10.28
C THR A 227 15.04 -28.75 11.77
N THR A 228 15.42 -27.68 12.46
CA THR A 228 15.77 -27.71 13.87
C THR A 228 14.88 -26.74 14.64
N PRO A 229 14.14 -27.21 15.68
CA PRO A 229 13.38 -26.32 16.55
C PRO A 229 14.31 -25.59 17.52
N LEU A 230 14.15 -24.28 17.58
CA LEU A 230 14.94 -23.38 18.42
C LEU A 230 14.01 -22.44 19.22
N SER A 231 14.56 -21.83 20.26
CA SER A 231 13.88 -20.78 20.99
C SER A 231 14.83 -19.76 21.58
N ALA A 232 14.37 -18.53 21.72
CA ALA A 232 15.08 -17.47 22.42
C ALA A 232 14.11 -16.58 23.21
N ASP A 233 14.58 -15.99 24.30
CA ASP A 233 13.81 -15.17 25.22
C ASP A 233 14.20 -13.70 25.11
N PHE A 234 13.26 -12.82 24.84
CA PHE A 234 13.48 -11.41 24.61
C PHE A 234 12.66 -10.56 25.58
N ASP A 235 13.14 -9.34 25.87
CA ASP A 235 12.41 -8.36 26.69
C ASP A 235 11.27 -7.74 25.90
N ALA A 236 11.45 -7.56 24.60
CA ALA A 236 10.43 -7.09 23.66
C ALA A 236 10.56 -7.84 22.32
N VAL A 237 9.42 -8.07 21.67
CA VAL A 237 9.33 -8.69 20.34
C VAL A 237 8.50 -7.80 19.43
N ILE A 238 9.07 -7.39 18.29
CA ILE A 238 8.37 -6.69 17.22
C ILE A 238 7.92 -7.72 16.19
N VAL A 239 6.61 -7.81 15.97
CA VAL A 239 5.99 -8.69 14.97
C VAL A 239 5.65 -7.88 13.74
N THR A 240 6.29 -8.20 12.62
CA THR A 240 6.09 -7.53 11.32
C THR A 240 5.33 -8.41 10.32
N LEU A 241 4.78 -9.52 10.78
CA LEU A 241 4.05 -10.46 9.94
C LEU A 241 2.69 -9.90 9.51
N PRO A 242 2.21 -10.21 8.30
CA PRO A 242 0.80 -10.05 7.97
C PRO A 242 -0.11 -10.70 9.01
N SER A 243 -1.20 -10.05 9.35
CA SER A 243 -2.06 -10.49 10.47
C SER A 243 -2.60 -11.92 10.32
N TRP A 244 -2.93 -12.35 9.10
CA TRP A 244 -3.37 -13.73 8.84
C TRP A 244 -2.26 -14.76 9.02
N LEU A 245 -0.99 -14.39 8.83
CA LEU A 245 0.13 -15.28 9.14
C LEU A 245 0.30 -15.49 10.65
N ILE A 246 0.00 -14.46 11.46
CA ILE A 246 -0.05 -14.64 12.91
C ILE A 246 -1.13 -15.66 13.27
N GLU A 247 -2.33 -15.52 12.70
CA GLU A 247 -3.43 -16.45 12.97
C GLU A 247 -3.14 -17.89 12.54
N THR A 248 -2.58 -18.05 11.33
CA THR A 248 -2.41 -19.38 10.72
C THR A 248 -1.16 -20.10 11.17
N ASN A 249 -0.09 -19.37 11.48
CA ASN A 249 1.25 -19.96 11.66
C ASN A 249 1.82 -19.80 13.07
N VAL A 250 1.33 -18.81 13.86
CA VAL A 250 1.94 -18.45 15.14
C VAL A 250 0.97 -18.68 16.31
N ARG A 251 1.33 -19.58 17.21
CA ARG A 251 0.58 -19.72 18.45
C ARG A 251 0.96 -18.61 19.43
N LEU A 252 -0.04 -17.95 19.99
CA LEU A 252 0.12 -16.95 21.04
C LEU A 252 -0.24 -17.62 22.38
N GLU A 253 0.76 -17.81 23.24
CA GLU A 253 0.65 -18.61 24.46
C GLU A 253 0.89 -17.75 25.71
N HIS A 254 0.06 -17.94 26.73
CA HIS A 254 0.21 -17.30 28.04
C HIS A 254 0.07 -15.77 28.06
N PHE A 255 -0.46 -15.16 27.01
CA PHE A 255 -0.86 -13.75 27.04
C PHE A 255 -2.22 -13.63 27.72
N THR A 256 -2.29 -12.86 28.78
CA THR A 256 -3.56 -12.62 29.47
C THR A 256 -4.45 -11.64 28.66
N PRO A 257 -5.76 -11.62 28.90
CA PRO A 257 -6.66 -10.66 28.24
C PRO A 257 -6.29 -9.17 28.49
N THR A 258 -5.55 -8.88 29.54
CA THR A 258 -5.04 -7.51 29.81
C THR A 258 -3.79 -7.17 29.01
N MET A 259 -3.05 -8.18 28.55
CA MET A 259 -1.85 -8.00 27.72
C MET A 259 -2.20 -7.98 26.22
N LEU A 260 -3.10 -8.89 25.86
CA LEU A 260 -3.56 -9.03 24.47
C LEU A 260 -5.07 -9.29 24.50
N PRO A 261 -5.89 -8.23 24.49
CA PRO A 261 -7.33 -8.35 24.53
C PRO A 261 -7.91 -9.13 23.35
N SER A 262 -9.00 -9.83 23.59
CA SER A 262 -9.72 -10.55 22.52
C SER A 262 -10.21 -9.64 21.41
N SER A 263 -10.48 -8.36 21.70
CA SER A 263 -10.81 -7.36 20.68
C SER A 263 -9.67 -7.16 19.68
N ILE A 264 -8.42 -7.07 20.15
CA ILE A 264 -7.24 -6.97 19.30
C ILE A 264 -7.04 -8.24 18.47
N ILE A 265 -7.17 -9.41 19.11
CA ILE A 265 -7.08 -10.70 18.41
C ILE A 265 -8.16 -10.80 17.32
N ASN A 266 -9.39 -10.44 17.63
CA ASN A 266 -10.48 -10.47 16.67
C ASN A 266 -10.26 -9.47 15.54
N ALA A 267 -9.81 -8.26 15.86
CA ALA A 267 -9.56 -7.22 14.87
C ALA A 267 -8.55 -7.66 13.80
N TYR A 268 -7.42 -8.27 14.18
CA TYR A 268 -6.46 -8.75 13.18
C TYR A 268 -6.92 -10.02 12.45
N LYS A 269 -7.71 -10.89 13.07
CA LYS A 269 -8.27 -12.09 12.43
C LYS A 269 -9.34 -11.77 11.41
N THR A 270 -10.19 -10.78 11.70
CA THR A 270 -11.30 -10.38 10.84
C THR A 270 -10.92 -9.30 9.81
N ALA A 271 -9.68 -8.82 9.85
CA ALA A 271 -9.17 -7.93 8.83
C ALA A 271 -9.34 -8.55 7.43
N HIS A 272 -9.72 -7.73 6.47
CA HIS A 272 -9.83 -8.17 5.10
C HIS A 272 -8.48 -8.01 4.39
N TRP A 273 -8.01 -9.09 3.77
CA TRP A 273 -6.83 -9.07 2.93
C TRP A 273 -7.23 -9.16 1.47
N GLU A 274 -6.91 -8.11 0.73
CA GLU A 274 -7.16 -8.06 -0.71
C GLU A 274 -6.34 -9.10 -1.45
N THR A 275 -6.95 -9.75 -2.42
CA THR A 275 -6.24 -10.55 -3.41
C THR A 275 -5.71 -9.65 -4.51
N SER A 276 -4.51 -9.92 -4.98
CA SER A 276 -3.93 -9.20 -6.11
C SER A 276 -3.07 -10.12 -6.97
N CYS A 277 -3.04 -9.80 -8.25
CA CYS A 277 -2.16 -10.46 -9.21
C CYS A 277 -1.42 -9.40 -10.03
N LYS A 278 -0.09 -9.55 -10.09
CA LYS A 278 0.79 -8.72 -10.91
C LYS A 278 1.55 -9.59 -11.89
N VAL A 279 1.57 -9.18 -13.16
CA VAL A 279 2.26 -9.91 -14.24
C VAL A 279 3.35 -9.03 -14.81
N TYR A 280 4.59 -9.38 -14.57
CA TYR A 280 5.77 -8.64 -15.04
C TYR A 280 6.46 -9.36 -16.19
N ALA A 281 6.99 -8.61 -17.14
CA ALA A 281 7.84 -9.13 -18.19
C ALA A 281 8.95 -8.13 -18.57
N SER A 282 10.03 -8.65 -19.14
CA SER A 282 11.08 -7.81 -19.68
C SER A 282 10.63 -7.19 -21.01
N LEU A 283 10.93 -5.90 -21.18
CA LEU A 283 10.62 -5.13 -22.38
C LEU A 283 11.91 -4.69 -23.05
N LYS A 284 12.08 -4.95 -24.35
CA LYS A 284 13.27 -4.51 -25.09
C LYS A 284 13.35 -2.98 -25.10
N LYS A 285 14.47 -2.42 -24.69
CA LYS A 285 14.72 -0.96 -24.64
C LYS A 285 14.43 -0.24 -25.96
N SER A 286 14.65 -0.92 -27.08
CA SER A 286 14.34 -0.36 -28.40
C SER A 286 12.88 0.04 -28.55
N PHE A 287 11.98 -0.57 -27.78
CA PHE A 287 10.56 -0.26 -27.85
C PHE A 287 10.24 1.12 -27.25
N LEU A 288 10.60 1.37 -26.00
CA LEU A 288 10.31 2.64 -25.35
C LEU A 288 11.11 3.81 -25.98
N ARG A 289 12.38 3.58 -26.33
CA ARG A 289 13.24 4.63 -26.92
C ARG A 289 12.87 5.02 -28.34
N LYS A 290 12.44 4.08 -29.16
CA LYS A 290 12.09 4.33 -30.58
C LYS A 290 10.63 4.70 -30.76
N ASN A 291 9.77 4.22 -29.91
CA ASN A 291 8.32 4.31 -30.04
C ASN A 291 7.67 4.89 -28.78
N ARG A 292 8.08 6.06 -28.34
CA ARG A 292 7.50 6.78 -27.17
C ARG A 292 5.96 6.92 -27.16
N ARG A 293 5.27 6.00 -27.83
CA ARG A 293 3.82 6.01 -28.04
C ARG A 293 3.06 5.07 -27.13
N ILE A 294 3.73 4.21 -26.34
CA ILE A 294 3.07 3.52 -25.23
C ILE A 294 2.99 4.50 -24.06
N PRO A 295 1.81 4.67 -23.47
CA PRO A 295 1.69 5.40 -22.23
C PRO A 295 2.48 4.68 -21.14
N GLN A 296 3.06 5.45 -20.24
CA GLN A 296 3.67 4.88 -19.03
C GLN A 296 2.61 4.19 -18.17
N ILE A 297 1.39 4.69 -18.20
CA ILE A 297 0.24 4.13 -17.51
C ILE A 297 -0.88 3.94 -18.52
N LEU A 298 -1.40 2.72 -18.61
CA LEU A 298 -2.56 2.37 -19.39
C LEU A 298 -3.59 1.74 -18.46
N VAL A 299 -4.76 2.34 -18.35
CA VAL A 299 -5.89 1.80 -17.61
C VAL A 299 -6.97 1.36 -18.59
N THR A 300 -7.51 0.16 -18.43
CA THR A 300 -8.48 -0.42 -19.33
C THR A 300 -9.53 -1.23 -18.59
N ASP A 301 -10.72 -1.33 -19.16
CA ASP A 301 -11.80 -2.22 -18.73
C ASP A 301 -11.65 -3.67 -19.19
N SER A 302 -10.50 -4.02 -19.78
CA SER A 302 -10.13 -5.38 -20.11
C SER A 302 -9.61 -6.13 -18.87
N PHE A 303 -9.50 -7.45 -18.95
CA PHE A 303 -9.01 -8.28 -17.84
C PHE A 303 -7.56 -7.97 -17.42
N VAL A 304 -6.79 -7.26 -18.21
CA VAL A 304 -5.43 -6.82 -17.83
C VAL A 304 -5.45 -5.62 -16.89
N HIS A 305 -6.55 -4.89 -16.85
CA HIS A 305 -6.76 -3.67 -16.07
C HIS A 305 -5.64 -2.65 -16.25
N ASP A 306 -4.75 -2.53 -15.29
CA ASP A 306 -3.69 -1.55 -15.29
C ASP A 306 -2.38 -2.12 -15.82
N VAL A 307 -1.74 -1.35 -16.67
CA VAL A 307 -0.48 -1.68 -17.31
C VAL A 307 0.50 -0.54 -17.09
N TYR A 308 1.68 -0.83 -16.58
CA TYR A 308 2.71 0.17 -16.34
C TYR A 308 3.99 -0.18 -17.07
N ALA A 309 4.53 0.77 -17.84
CA ALA A 309 5.81 0.62 -18.51
C ALA A 309 6.90 1.37 -17.75
N TYR A 310 7.91 0.65 -17.26
CA TYR A 310 9.02 1.19 -16.51
C TYR A 310 10.26 1.29 -17.37
N GLN A 311 10.83 2.47 -17.42
CA GLN A 311 12.09 2.73 -18.10
C GLN A 311 13.23 2.73 -17.09
N TYR A 312 14.11 1.75 -17.20
CA TYR A 312 15.33 1.68 -16.39
C TYR A 312 16.48 2.44 -17.05
N ASN A 313 17.52 2.72 -16.27
CA ASN A 313 18.71 3.39 -16.77
C ASN A 313 19.45 2.55 -17.83
N ASP A 314 20.43 3.15 -18.50
CA ASP A 314 21.13 2.57 -19.64
C ASP A 314 22.02 1.37 -19.30
N ASN A 315 22.28 1.12 -18.02
CA ASN A 315 23.08 0.00 -17.56
C ASN A 315 22.36 -1.35 -17.70
N TYR A 316 21.02 -1.34 -17.86
CA TYR A 316 20.24 -2.54 -18.07
C TYR A 316 19.93 -2.80 -19.54
N ALA A 317 19.95 -4.06 -19.95
CA ALA A 317 19.65 -4.45 -21.33
C ALA A 317 18.17 -4.31 -21.70
N TYR A 318 17.30 -4.38 -20.69
CA TYR A 318 15.85 -4.37 -20.84
C TYR A 318 15.23 -3.32 -19.93
N ASP A 319 14.07 -2.85 -20.33
CA ASP A 319 13.11 -2.17 -19.47
C ASP A 319 12.15 -3.21 -18.89
N CYS A 320 11.19 -2.81 -18.06
CA CYS A 320 10.19 -3.69 -17.50
C CYS A 320 8.79 -3.20 -17.89
N ILE A 321 7.87 -4.14 -18.04
CA ILE A 321 6.46 -3.85 -18.16
C ILE A 321 5.67 -4.68 -17.17
N LEU A 322 4.81 -4.02 -16.40
CA LEU A 322 3.71 -4.65 -15.68
C LEU A 322 2.57 -4.82 -16.68
N LEU A 323 2.38 -6.05 -17.14
CA LEU A 323 1.41 -6.41 -18.19
C LEU A 323 -0.03 -6.43 -17.68
N SER A 324 -0.20 -6.61 -16.37
CA SER A 324 -1.49 -6.64 -15.71
C SER A 324 -1.32 -6.39 -14.22
N TYR A 325 -2.20 -5.58 -13.67
CA TYR A 325 -2.36 -5.37 -12.24
C TYR A 325 -3.84 -5.44 -11.91
N THR A 326 -4.20 -6.45 -11.13
CA THR A 326 -5.59 -6.77 -10.82
C THR A 326 -5.78 -7.02 -9.33
N TRP A 327 -7.01 -6.80 -8.87
CA TRP A 327 -7.42 -6.97 -7.50
C TRP A 327 -8.68 -7.83 -7.41
N GLU A 328 -8.92 -8.44 -6.25
CA GLU A 328 -10.10 -9.20 -5.87
C GLU A 328 -10.55 -10.23 -6.93
N ASP A 329 -11.78 -10.15 -7.38
CA ASP A 329 -12.34 -11.08 -8.37
C ASP A 329 -11.53 -11.11 -9.67
N ASP A 330 -10.99 -9.96 -10.08
CA ASP A 330 -10.17 -9.86 -11.29
C ASP A 330 -8.81 -10.55 -11.12
N ALA A 331 -8.21 -10.49 -9.94
CA ALA A 331 -7.02 -11.26 -9.61
C ALA A 331 -7.33 -12.77 -9.50
N THR A 332 -8.47 -13.12 -8.92
CA THR A 332 -8.92 -14.51 -8.75
C THR A 332 -9.12 -15.21 -10.09
N LYS A 333 -9.66 -14.51 -11.09
CA LYS A 333 -9.79 -15.05 -12.47
C LYS A 333 -8.47 -15.52 -13.06
N LEU A 334 -7.36 -14.91 -12.65
CA LEU A 334 -6.03 -15.17 -13.22
C LEU A 334 -5.25 -16.22 -12.42
N ALA A 335 -5.74 -16.65 -11.28
CA ALA A 335 -5.00 -17.48 -10.33
C ALA A 335 -4.64 -18.87 -10.86
N SER A 336 -5.45 -19.44 -11.75
CA SER A 336 -5.29 -20.82 -12.25
C SER A 336 -4.40 -20.95 -13.49
N LEU A 337 -4.06 -19.85 -14.15
CA LEU A 337 -3.22 -19.88 -15.35
C LEU A 337 -1.74 -20.03 -14.97
N SER A 338 -0.96 -20.73 -15.77
CA SER A 338 0.50 -20.71 -15.63
C SER A 338 1.06 -19.31 -15.95
N ASP A 339 2.26 -19.00 -15.46
CA ASP A 339 2.88 -17.68 -15.65
C ASP A 339 3.03 -17.32 -17.12
N THR A 340 3.52 -18.27 -17.92
CA THR A 340 3.70 -18.09 -19.38
C THR A 340 2.36 -17.94 -20.10
N GLU A 341 1.33 -18.72 -19.75
CA GLU A 341 0.00 -18.57 -20.35
C GLU A 341 -0.60 -17.22 -20.05
N LEU A 342 -0.51 -16.79 -18.80
CA LEU A 342 -1.05 -15.51 -18.36
C LEU A 342 -0.32 -14.35 -19.06
N ALA A 343 1.01 -14.36 -19.07
CA ALA A 343 1.81 -13.35 -19.77
C ALA A 343 1.47 -13.29 -21.27
N ASN A 344 1.37 -14.43 -21.93
CA ASN A 344 0.98 -14.49 -23.35
C ASN A 344 -0.43 -13.96 -23.60
N ASN A 345 -1.39 -14.26 -22.72
CA ASN A 345 -2.75 -13.73 -22.82
C ASN A 345 -2.78 -12.21 -22.62
N CYS A 346 -2.04 -11.70 -21.65
CA CYS A 346 -1.90 -10.25 -21.43
C CYS A 346 -1.30 -9.56 -22.65
N VAL A 347 -0.23 -10.09 -23.24
CA VAL A 347 0.42 -9.50 -24.42
C VAL A 347 -0.51 -9.51 -25.63
N LYS A 348 -1.25 -10.60 -25.86
CA LYS A 348 -2.25 -10.66 -26.95
C LYS A 348 -3.35 -9.62 -26.76
N GLU A 349 -3.82 -9.43 -25.54
CA GLU A 349 -4.85 -8.44 -25.24
C GLU A 349 -4.32 -7.02 -25.41
N LEU A 350 -3.08 -6.76 -24.97
CA LEU A 350 -2.42 -5.47 -25.20
C LEU A 350 -2.21 -5.18 -26.68
N ASP A 351 -1.80 -6.15 -27.47
CA ASP A 351 -1.72 -5.99 -28.92
C ASP A 351 -3.07 -5.60 -29.51
N ARG A 352 -4.15 -6.25 -29.05
CA ARG A 352 -5.51 -5.92 -29.50
C ARG A 352 -5.90 -4.48 -29.14
N ILE A 353 -5.60 -4.06 -27.91
CA ILE A 353 -5.88 -2.72 -27.42
C ILE A 353 -5.06 -1.68 -28.19
N LEU A 354 -3.75 -1.87 -28.27
CA LEU A 354 -2.82 -0.91 -28.88
C LEU A 354 -3.08 -0.73 -30.38
N LEU A 355 -3.39 -1.80 -31.09
CA LEU A 355 -3.69 -1.75 -32.52
C LEU A 355 -5.05 -1.13 -32.85
N ARG A 356 -6.06 -1.33 -32.00
CA ARG A 356 -7.44 -0.89 -32.28
C ARG A 356 -7.80 0.44 -31.63
N CYS A 357 -7.25 0.73 -30.48
CA CYS A 357 -7.68 1.85 -29.63
C CYS A 357 -6.64 2.97 -29.57
N THR A 358 -5.50 2.81 -30.22
CA THR A 358 -4.43 3.79 -30.21
C THR A 358 -3.89 4.07 -31.61
N ASN A 359 -3.11 5.14 -31.74
CA ASN A 359 -2.41 5.45 -33.00
C ASN A 359 -1.06 4.73 -33.14
N MET A 360 -0.79 3.74 -32.28
CA MET A 360 0.50 3.05 -32.28
C MET A 360 0.78 2.26 -33.55
N GLY A 361 -0.25 1.67 -34.13
CA GLY A 361 -0.17 0.98 -35.43
C GLY A 361 0.72 -0.28 -35.45
N GLN A 362 1.25 -0.73 -34.30
CA GLN A 362 2.09 -1.93 -34.19
C GLN A 362 1.88 -2.65 -32.85
N PRO A 363 2.05 -4.00 -32.84
CA PRO A 363 1.92 -4.81 -31.65
C PRO A 363 3.12 -4.64 -30.71
N ILE A 364 2.91 -4.90 -29.42
CA ILE A 364 3.96 -4.95 -28.41
C ILE A 364 4.66 -6.33 -28.36
N SER A 365 3.96 -7.39 -28.76
CA SER A 365 4.42 -8.77 -28.63
C SER A 365 5.86 -9.04 -29.11
N PRO A 366 6.40 -8.43 -30.19
CA PRO A 366 7.78 -8.67 -30.59
C PRO A 366 8.84 -8.12 -29.61
N TYR A 367 8.42 -7.32 -28.64
CA TYR A 367 9.31 -6.60 -27.73
C TYR A 367 9.23 -7.14 -26.30
N VAL A 368 8.26 -7.98 -25.98
CA VAL A 368 8.05 -8.53 -24.64
C VAL A 368 8.59 -9.96 -24.56
N ASP A 369 9.34 -10.25 -23.52
CA ASP A 369 9.80 -11.62 -23.21
C ASP A 369 8.81 -12.28 -22.23
N THR A 370 7.87 -13.05 -22.77
CA THR A 370 6.86 -13.76 -21.98
C THR A 370 7.36 -15.07 -21.38
N ASP A 371 8.46 -15.64 -21.90
CA ASP A 371 9.00 -16.91 -21.39
C ASP A 371 9.67 -16.72 -20.01
N ASN A 372 10.18 -15.53 -19.76
CA ASN A 372 10.76 -15.13 -18.49
C ASN A 372 9.84 -14.22 -17.65
N ALA A 373 8.55 -14.23 -17.92
CA ALA A 373 7.59 -13.48 -17.13
C ALA A 373 7.60 -13.91 -15.66
N ARG A 374 7.24 -13.00 -14.77
CA ARG A 374 7.07 -13.25 -13.35
C ARG A 374 5.65 -12.85 -12.95
N VAL A 375 4.97 -13.77 -12.32
CA VAL A 375 3.60 -13.55 -11.85
C VAL A 375 3.59 -13.67 -10.33
N GLN A 376 3.22 -12.57 -9.69
CA GLN A 376 2.99 -12.55 -8.25
C GLN A 376 1.50 -12.67 -7.98
N ARG A 377 1.10 -13.77 -7.36
CA ARG A 377 -0.26 -14.03 -6.85
C ARG A 377 -0.22 -14.01 -5.35
N TRP A 378 -0.55 -12.89 -4.77
CA TRP A 378 -0.38 -12.67 -3.34
C TRP A 378 -1.18 -13.63 -2.46
N VAL A 379 -2.37 -14.03 -2.92
CA VAL A 379 -3.23 -14.98 -2.17
C VAL A 379 -2.63 -16.39 -2.06
N THR A 380 -1.79 -16.79 -3.01
CA THR A 380 -1.13 -18.11 -2.99
C THR A 380 0.28 -18.05 -2.42
N ASP A 381 0.77 -16.87 -2.08
CA ASP A 381 2.05 -16.73 -1.41
C ASP A 381 1.90 -17.09 0.08
N LYS A 382 2.53 -18.21 0.46
CA LYS A 382 2.49 -18.73 1.83
C LYS A 382 3.06 -17.79 2.89
N ASN A 383 3.82 -16.77 2.48
CA ASN A 383 4.42 -15.77 3.35
C ASN A 383 3.65 -14.45 3.40
N ALA A 384 2.54 -14.34 2.64
CA ALA A 384 1.72 -13.15 2.61
C ALA A 384 0.23 -13.44 2.86
N LEU A 385 -0.34 -14.42 2.17
CA LEU A 385 -1.76 -14.83 2.19
C LEU A 385 -2.73 -13.75 1.65
N GLY A 386 -2.22 -12.66 1.12
CA GLY A 386 -2.95 -11.52 0.59
C GLY A 386 -1.99 -10.39 0.24
N CYS A 387 -2.51 -9.34 -0.38
CA CYS A 387 -1.70 -8.23 -0.89
C CYS A 387 -1.68 -7.03 0.05
N ALA A 388 -2.85 -6.58 0.49
CA ALA A 388 -3.01 -5.42 1.35
C ALA A 388 -4.12 -5.66 2.38
N LYS A 389 -3.91 -5.19 3.61
CA LYS A 389 -4.92 -5.27 4.65
C LYS A 389 -5.87 -4.10 4.52
N LEU A 390 -7.14 -4.40 4.36
CA LEU A 390 -8.20 -3.41 4.38
C LEU A 390 -9.18 -3.68 5.53
N TYR A 391 -10.17 -2.84 5.69
CA TYR A 391 -11.23 -3.04 6.67
C TYR A 391 -12.60 -2.95 5.98
N ARG A 392 -13.49 -3.84 6.39
CA ARG A 392 -14.86 -3.88 5.87
C ARG A 392 -15.72 -2.79 6.51
N ALA A 393 -16.84 -2.51 5.90
CA ALA A 393 -17.84 -1.63 6.48
C ALA A 393 -18.15 -2.05 7.92
N GLY A 394 -18.17 -1.10 8.84
CA GLY A 394 -18.41 -1.33 10.27
C GLY A 394 -17.21 -1.79 11.10
N THR A 395 -16.01 -1.97 10.51
CA THR A 395 -14.81 -2.41 11.24
C THR A 395 -13.69 -1.36 11.28
N TYR A 396 -13.98 -0.12 10.99
CA TYR A 396 -13.01 0.97 11.05
C TYR A 396 -12.35 1.11 12.43
N TYR A 397 -13.14 1.04 13.48
CA TYR A 397 -12.63 1.16 14.86
C TYR A 397 -11.76 -0.03 15.29
N ASP A 398 -11.92 -1.19 14.65
CA ASP A 398 -11.01 -2.32 14.86
C ASP A 398 -9.62 -1.99 14.33
N ALA A 399 -9.54 -1.37 13.14
CA ALA A 399 -8.27 -0.90 12.57
C ALA A 399 -7.62 0.19 13.45
N VAL A 400 -8.41 1.14 13.96
CA VAL A 400 -7.94 2.16 14.92
C VAL A 400 -7.40 1.50 16.20
N SER A 401 -8.09 0.51 16.74
CA SER A 401 -7.66 -0.21 17.95
C SER A 401 -6.35 -0.96 17.75
N LEU A 402 -6.18 -1.60 16.58
CA LEU A 402 -4.92 -2.26 16.21
C LEU A 402 -3.75 -1.28 16.18
N MET A 403 -3.96 -0.12 15.59
CA MET A 403 -2.93 0.90 15.47
C MET A 403 -2.54 1.50 16.82
N LYS A 404 -3.51 1.70 17.70
CA LYS A 404 -3.26 2.21 19.06
C LYS A 404 -2.65 1.16 20.01
N TYR A 405 -2.63 -0.10 19.63
CA TYR A 405 -2.19 -1.20 20.48
C TYR A 405 -0.77 -1.01 21.03
N ASN A 406 0.18 -0.62 20.20
CA ASN A 406 1.57 -0.44 20.61
C ASN A 406 1.72 0.60 21.73
N ARG A 407 0.98 1.69 21.62
CA ARG A 407 0.99 2.78 22.60
C ARG A 407 0.27 2.39 23.90
N ASP A 408 -0.85 1.74 23.77
CA ASP A 408 -1.79 1.59 24.89
C ASP A 408 -1.56 0.27 25.68
N LEU A 409 -1.06 -0.78 25.03
CA LEU A 409 -1.07 -2.13 25.60
C LEU A 409 0.26 -2.90 25.46
N ALA A 410 1.09 -2.59 24.49
CA ALA A 410 2.27 -3.42 24.18
C ALA A 410 3.29 -3.49 25.33
N GLU A 411 3.36 -2.47 26.18
CA GLU A 411 4.21 -2.47 27.38
C GLU A 411 3.95 -3.68 28.29
N HIS A 412 2.70 -4.03 28.49
CA HIS A 412 2.33 -5.15 29.36
C HIS A 412 2.63 -6.52 28.74
N SER A 413 2.45 -6.61 27.44
CA SER A 413 2.70 -7.87 26.71
C SER A 413 4.17 -8.10 26.36
N GLY A 414 4.93 -7.03 26.11
CA GLY A 414 6.25 -7.09 25.47
C GLY A 414 6.17 -7.44 23.99
N LEU A 415 4.97 -7.42 23.40
CA LEU A 415 4.70 -7.75 22.00
C LEU A 415 4.25 -6.48 21.28
N TYR A 416 4.97 -6.08 20.24
CA TYR A 416 4.70 -4.91 19.44
C TYR A 416 4.29 -5.33 18.03
N LEU A 417 3.21 -4.76 17.52
CA LEU A 417 2.63 -5.08 16.22
C LEU A 417 2.99 -3.98 15.22
N VAL A 418 3.68 -4.34 14.15
CA VAL A 418 4.24 -3.38 13.19
C VAL A 418 3.94 -3.82 11.76
N GLY A 419 3.66 -2.87 10.91
CA GLY A 419 3.34 -3.08 9.51
C GLY A 419 1.97 -2.57 9.12
N GLU A 420 1.65 -2.62 7.86
CA GLU A 420 0.36 -2.15 7.33
C GLU A 420 -0.85 -2.85 7.95
N SER A 421 -0.68 -4.12 8.36
CA SER A 421 -1.74 -4.90 9.05
C SER A 421 -2.30 -4.20 10.27
N PHE A 422 -1.52 -3.35 10.90
CA PHE A 422 -1.79 -2.72 12.18
C PHE A 422 -1.97 -1.21 12.06
N SER A 423 -2.34 -0.73 10.88
CA SER A 423 -2.67 0.67 10.59
C SER A 423 -4.07 0.80 10.01
N VAL A 424 -4.66 1.98 10.10
CA VAL A 424 -5.90 2.33 9.37
C VAL A 424 -5.62 2.64 7.90
N ASP A 425 -4.40 3.01 7.59
CA ASP A 425 -3.96 3.31 6.24
C ASP A 425 -3.09 2.15 5.74
N ALA A 426 -3.70 1.19 5.09
CA ALA A 426 -3.02 0.00 4.59
C ALA A 426 -2.70 0.10 3.10
N GLY A 427 -1.97 -0.87 2.57
CA GLY A 427 -1.60 -0.91 1.15
C GLY A 427 -0.42 -0.01 0.77
N TRP A 428 0.28 0.59 1.74
CA TRP A 428 1.36 1.55 1.52
C TRP A 428 2.56 1.28 2.43
N THR A 429 3.73 1.76 2.03
CA THR A 429 4.96 1.65 2.84
C THR A 429 4.95 2.63 4.04
N GLU A 430 4.36 3.80 3.87
CA GLU A 430 4.29 4.82 4.93
C GLU A 430 3.64 4.32 6.24
N PRO A 431 2.50 3.63 6.23
CA PRO A 431 1.94 3.03 7.43
C PRO A 431 2.89 2.04 8.14
N CYS A 432 3.69 1.31 7.38
CA CYS A 432 4.71 0.42 7.97
C CYS A 432 5.74 1.22 8.76
N PHE A 433 6.23 2.33 8.22
CA PHE A 433 7.17 3.20 8.93
C PHE A 433 6.55 3.85 10.16
N ARG A 434 5.31 4.32 10.07
CA ARG A 434 4.61 4.92 11.21
C ARG A 434 4.50 3.94 12.37
N THR A 435 4.01 2.73 12.10
CA THR A 435 3.87 1.69 13.13
C THR A 435 5.22 1.24 13.68
N ALA A 436 6.28 1.23 12.85
CA ALA A 436 7.63 0.90 13.30
C ALA A 436 8.20 1.99 14.24
N VAL A 437 8.07 3.25 13.87
CA VAL A 437 8.49 4.39 14.71
C VAL A 437 7.73 4.38 16.04
N ASP A 438 6.41 4.16 16.00
CA ASP A 438 5.57 4.04 17.19
C ASP A 438 6.06 2.93 18.13
N ALA A 439 6.32 1.74 17.59
CA ALA A 439 6.83 0.62 18.38
C ALA A 439 8.19 0.93 19.01
N VAL A 440 9.12 1.51 18.26
CA VAL A 440 10.47 1.86 18.75
C VAL A 440 10.39 2.90 19.86
N ILE A 441 9.58 3.94 19.71
CA ILE A 441 9.37 4.97 20.73
C ILE A 441 8.83 4.32 22.03
N ASN A 442 7.83 3.47 21.92
CA ASN A 442 7.24 2.81 23.08
C ASN A 442 8.20 1.80 23.74
N ILE A 443 9.02 1.09 22.99
CA ILE A 443 10.09 0.26 23.53
C ILE A 443 11.12 1.10 24.27
N CYS A 444 11.57 2.21 23.70
CA CYS A 444 12.51 3.12 24.38
C CYS A 444 11.95 3.65 25.69
N ARG A 445 10.68 4.05 25.70
CA ARG A 445 10.00 4.52 26.93
C ARG A 445 9.98 3.44 28.01
N THR A 446 9.63 2.22 27.66
CA THR A 446 9.47 1.12 28.63
C THR A 446 10.81 0.58 29.13
N THR A 447 11.87 0.68 28.33
CA THR A 447 13.23 0.23 28.69
C THR A 447 14.06 1.34 29.31
N GLY A 448 13.60 2.59 29.31
CA GLY A 448 14.38 3.74 29.77
C GLY A 448 15.53 4.12 28.85
N ALA A 449 15.50 3.67 27.58
CA ALA A 449 16.49 4.04 26.58
C ALA A 449 16.36 5.52 26.21
N ALA A 450 17.50 6.19 26.03
CA ALA A 450 17.53 7.58 25.62
C ALA A 450 17.38 7.73 24.11
N PHE A 451 16.67 8.78 23.70
CA PHE A 451 16.61 9.17 22.29
C PHE A 451 17.85 9.98 21.91
N ASN A 452 18.40 9.71 20.74
CA ASN A 452 19.52 10.45 20.18
C ASN A 452 19.03 11.59 19.27
N GLY A 453 19.91 12.58 19.04
CA GLY A 453 19.67 13.63 18.04
C GLY A 453 18.63 14.68 18.42
N GLY A 454 18.35 14.85 19.72
CA GLY A 454 17.42 15.88 20.18
C GLY A 454 15.94 15.53 20.03
N PHE A 455 15.60 14.30 19.64
CA PHE A 455 14.22 13.83 19.60
C PHE A 455 13.60 13.85 21.01
N SER A 456 12.42 14.40 21.11
CA SER A 456 11.60 14.41 22.32
C SER A 456 10.25 13.75 22.07
N MET A 457 9.50 13.49 23.14
CA MET A 457 8.13 13.00 22.99
C MET A 457 7.17 14.01 22.37
N ASP A 458 7.56 15.29 22.34
CA ASP A 458 6.79 16.34 21.65
C ASP A 458 6.92 16.22 20.12
N ASP A 459 7.98 15.54 19.65
CA ASP A 459 8.18 15.24 18.24
C ASP A 459 7.45 13.95 17.81
N TYR A 460 6.82 13.26 18.75
CA TYR A 460 6.10 12.03 18.45
C TYR A 460 4.99 12.29 17.44
N PRO A 461 4.95 11.53 16.33
CA PRO A 461 3.92 11.72 15.34
C PRO A 461 2.55 11.47 15.96
N HIS A 462 1.76 12.51 16.04
CA HIS A 462 0.36 12.39 16.39
C HIS A 462 -0.37 11.80 15.19
N TYR A 463 -0.96 10.64 15.38
CA TYR A 463 -1.89 10.05 14.41
C TYR A 463 -3.23 10.79 14.49
N GLN A 464 -3.20 12.08 14.17
CA GLN A 464 -4.30 13.00 14.40
C GLN A 464 -5.55 12.63 13.61
N VAL A 465 -5.35 11.96 12.49
CA VAL A 465 -6.40 11.61 11.54
C VAL A 465 -7.08 10.29 11.83
N GLU A 466 -6.85 9.74 12.99
CA GLU A 466 -7.14 8.36 13.32
C GLU A 466 -8.19 8.19 14.43
N VAL A 467 -8.71 9.30 14.87
CA VAL A 467 -9.68 9.32 15.97
C VAL A 467 -11.10 9.19 15.47
#